data_0cbc1ffd2b652e401940083c837b4168
#
_entry.id   0cbc1ffd2b652e401940083c837b4168
#
_cell.length_a   1.000
_cell.length_b   1.000
_cell.length_c   1.000
_cell.angle_alpha   90.00
_cell.angle_beta   90.00
_cell.angle_gamma   90.00
#
_symmetry.space_group_name_H-M   'P 1'
#
loop_
_entity.id
_entity.type
_entity.pdbx_description
1 polymer ?
#
loop_
_entity_poly.entity_id
_entity_poly.type
_entity_poly.pdbx_seq_one_letter_code
_entity_poly.pdbx_strand_id
1 'polypeptide(L)'
;MGREISAGVILFRNQQEREYLLLDYGSHWDFPKGHIEAGEDPQITAARELQEETGIRDARFVPGFKEGMRYFYRKAGEGMLKVVIFFLAETPSGNVTLSDEHAGYLWLPYEPALNRLTFKNARDLLTKAHLFVNTKPPSGE
;
A
#
# COMPACT_ATOMS: atom_id res chain seq x y z
N MET A 1 12.57 1.10 -23.84
CA MET A 1 12.35 0.66 -22.47
C MET A 1 10.86 0.63 -22.17
N GLY A 2 10.37 -0.48 -21.64
CA GLY A 2 8.97 -0.58 -21.25
C GLY A 2 8.67 0.17 -19.95
N ARG A 3 7.39 0.40 -19.70
CA ARG A 3 6.95 1.16 -18.54
C ARG A 3 5.68 0.53 -17.97
N GLU A 4 5.65 0.35 -16.66
CA GLU A 4 4.48 -0.15 -15.95
C GLU A 4 4.10 0.84 -14.87
N ILE A 5 2.79 1.09 -14.72
CA ILE A 5 2.29 2.01 -13.71
C ILE A 5 1.25 1.28 -12.87
N SER A 6 1.47 1.29 -11.56
CA SER A 6 0.56 0.69 -10.58
C SER A 6 0.18 1.71 -9.53
N ALA A 7 -0.85 1.41 -8.77
CA ALA A 7 -1.22 2.21 -7.61
C ALA A 7 -1.49 1.28 -6.44
N GLY A 8 -1.23 1.78 -5.24
CA GLY A 8 -1.41 1.00 -4.05
C GLY A 8 -1.77 1.86 -2.86
N VAL A 9 -1.95 1.21 -1.72
CA VAL A 9 -2.38 1.90 -0.52
C VAL A 9 -1.61 1.39 0.69
N ILE A 10 -1.17 2.34 1.52
CA ILE A 10 -0.68 2.05 2.85
C ILE A 10 -1.91 2.16 3.75
N LEU A 11 -2.40 1.02 4.23
CA LEU A 11 -3.64 0.96 4.99
C LEU A 11 -3.34 0.79 6.46
N PHE A 12 -3.97 1.61 7.29
CA PHE A 12 -3.83 1.47 8.74
C PHE A 12 -5.18 1.38 9.40
N ARG A 13 -5.17 0.87 10.61
CA ARG A 13 -6.31 0.87 11.52
C ARG A 13 -5.83 1.31 12.90
N ASN A 14 -6.72 1.91 13.66
CA ASN A 14 -6.43 2.31 15.04
C ASN A 14 -7.17 1.38 15.98
N GLN A 15 -6.42 0.51 16.64
CA GLN A 15 -6.89 -0.34 17.72
C GLN A 15 -6.36 0.26 19.02
N GLN A 16 -5.77 -0.57 19.88
CA GLN A 16 -5.06 -0.02 21.04
C GLN A 16 -3.87 0.80 20.59
N GLU A 17 -3.23 0.36 19.51
CA GLU A 17 -2.23 1.16 18.82
C GLU A 17 -2.49 1.09 17.32
N ARG A 18 -1.85 2.00 16.59
CA ARG A 18 -2.00 2.02 15.14
C ARG A 18 -1.26 0.85 14.51
N GLU A 19 -1.95 0.15 13.60
CA GLU A 19 -1.38 -0.99 12.90
C GLU A 19 -1.49 -0.79 11.40
N TYR A 20 -0.50 -1.31 10.68
CA TYR A 20 -0.43 -1.24 9.23
C TYR A 20 -0.61 -2.62 8.62
N LEU A 21 -1.29 -2.68 7.48
CA LEU A 21 -1.54 -3.94 6.78
C LEU A 21 -0.41 -4.25 5.82
N LEU A 22 0.17 -5.43 5.96
CA LEU A 22 1.15 -5.95 5.02
C LEU A 22 0.65 -7.25 4.43
N LEU A 23 0.94 -7.47 3.15
CA LEU A 23 0.57 -8.69 2.44
C LEU A 23 1.80 -9.50 2.10
N ASP A 24 1.66 -10.82 2.20
CA ASP A 24 2.70 -11.78 1.85
C ASP A 24 2.52 -12.19 0.39
N TYR A 25 3.44 -11.77 -0.46
CA TYR A 25 3.43 -12.10 -1.89
C TYR A 25 4.16 -13.41 -2.19
N GLY A 26 4.55 -14.15 -1.15
CA GLY A 26 5.29 -15.41 -1.29
C GLY A 26 6.79 -15.20 -1.29
N SER A 27 7.28 -14.27 -2.05
CA SER A 27 8.70 -13.94 -2.11
C SER A 27 9.06 -12.71 -1.29
N HIS A 28 8.08 -11.91 -0.91
CA HIS A 28 8.34 -10.64 -0.20
C HIS A 28 7.06 -10.14 0.46
N TRP A 29 7.23 -9.22 1.40
CA TRP A 29 6.14 -8.51 2.09
C TRP A 29 6.06 -7.09 1.57
N ASP A 30 4.85 -6.64 1.25
CA ASP A 30 4.63 -5.33 0.67
C ASP A 30 3.18 -4.89 0.92
N PHE A 31 2.82 -3.72 0.42
CA PHE A 31 1.48 -3.15 0.54
C PHE A 31 0.58 -3.65 -0.58
N PRO A 32 -0.75 -3.60 -0.39
CA PRO A 32 -1.68 -3.88 -1.50
C PRO A 32 -1.46 -2.91 -2.65
N LYS A 33 -1.40 -3.43 -3.87
CA LYS A 33 -1.21 -2.63 -5.07
C LYS A 33 -1.52 -3.44 -6.32
N GLY A 34 -1.73 -2.75 -7.43
CA GLY A 34 -1.93 -3.39 -8.70
C GLY A 34 -1.91 -2.41 -9.86
N HIS A 35 -2.01 -2.93 -11.06
CA HIS A 35 -1.87 -2.16 -12.29
C HIS A 35 -3.06 -1.22 -12.49
N ILE A 36 -2.77 -0.01 -12.97
CA ILE A 36 -3.80 0.95 -13.33
C ILE A 36 -4.43 0.49 -14.65
N GLU A 37 -5.75 0.36 -14.66
CA GLU A 37 -6.48 -0.02 -15.85
C GLU A 37 -6.91 1.20 -16.64
N ALA A 38 -7.23 0.98 -17.91
CA ALA A 38 -7.65 2.07 -18.79
C ALA A 38 -8.83 2.82 -18.18
N GLY A 39 -8.73 4.14 -18.13
CA GLY A 39 -9.80 4.99 -17.62
C GLY A 39 -9.81 5.16 -16.11
N GLU A 40 -8.95 4.46 -15.36
CA GLU A 40 -8.88 4.64 -13.92
C GLU A 40 -7.87 5.72 -13.55
N ASP A 41 -8.23 6.56 -12.56
CA ASP A 41 -7.18 7.35 -11.94
C ASP A 41 -6.49 6.51 -10.85
N PRO A 42 -5.30 6.92 -10.40
CA PRO A 42 -4.53 6.08 -9.47
C PRO A 42 -5.24 5.77 -8.15
N GLN A 43 -6.02 6.70 -7.61
CA GLN A 43 -6.69 6.46 -6.33
C GLN A 43 -7.81 5.43 -6.50
N ILE A 44 -8.52 5.46 -7.63
CA ILE A 44 -9.54 4.46 -7.93
C ILE A 44 -8.90 3.08 -8.04
N THR A 45 -7.75 3.00 -8.73
CA THR A 45 -6.99 1.75 -8.82
C THR A 45 -6.61 1.23 -7.44
N ALA A 46 -6.08 2.11 -6.58
CA ALA A 46 -5.67 1.70 -5.23
C ALA A 46 -6.84 1.13 -4.45
N ALA A 47 -8.01 1.78 -4.51
CA ALA A 47 -9.21 1.31 -3.82
C ALA A 47 -9.69 -0.03 -4.39
N ARG A 48 -9.69 -0.18 -5.70
CA ARG A 48 -10.10 -1.42 -6.35
C ARG A 48 -9.20 -2.58 -5.99
N GLU A 49 -7.88 -2.37 -6.07
CA GLU A 49 -6.92 -3.41 -5.74
C GLU A 49 -7.01 -3.82 -4.28
N LEU A 50 -7.19 -2.85 -3.38
CA LEU A 50 -7.37 -3.16 -1.97
C LEU A 50 -8.58 -4.07 -1.78
N GLN A 51 -9.71 -3.75 -2.42
CA GLN A 51 -10.91 -4.56 -2.31
C GLN A 51 -10.69 -5.95 -2.89
N GLU A 52 -10.04 -6.05 -4.05
CA GLU A 52 -9.80 -7.35 -4.67
C GLU A 52 -8.87 -8.22 -3.83
N GLU A 53 -7.87 -7.62 -3.22
CA GLU A 53 -6.84 -8.38 -2.50
C GLU A 53 -7.23 -8.69 -1.06
N THR A 54 -8.06 -7.87 -0.43
CA THR A 54 -8.35 -7.99 1.00
C THR A 54 -9.83 -7.98 1.35
N GLY A 55 -10.71 -7.68 0.40
CA GLY A 55 -12.13 -7.55 0.67
C GLY A 55 -12.53 -6.25 1.38
N ILE A 56 -11.57 -5.39 1.70
CA ILE A 56 -11.86 -4.15 2.45
C ILE A 56 -12.45 -3.10 1.52
N ARG A 57 -13.64 -2.60 1.86
CA ARG A 57 -14.37 -1.61 1.07
C ARG A 57 -14.56 -0.28 1.80
N ASP A 58 -14.30 -0.25 3.09
CA ASP A 58 -14.59 0.89 3.95
C ASP A 58 -13.37 1.74 4.27
N ALA A 59 -12.33 1.63 3.44
CA ALA A 59 -11.13 2.44 3.61
C ALA A 59 -11.43 3.89 3.27
N ARG A 60 -10.96 4.80 4.12
CA ARG A 60 -11.09 6.24 3.91
C ARG A 60 -9.71 6.81 3.63
N PHE A 61 -9.57 7.43 2.47
CA PHE A 61 -8.29 7.98 2.07
C PHE A 61 -7.98 9.25 2.85
N VAL A 62 -6.73 9.34 3.31
CA VAL A 62 -6.25 10.50 4.05
C VAL A 62 -5.82 11.57 3.04
N PRO A 63 -6.46 12.75 3.05
CA PRO A 63 -6.10 13.78 2.07
C PRO A 63 -4.65 14.24 2.24
N GLY A 64 -4.02 14.53 1.11
CA GLY A 64 -2.69 15.13 1.11
C GLY A 64 -1.54 14.14 1.00
N PHE A 65 -1.78 12.85 1.15
CA PHE A 65 -0.71 11.87 1.00
C PHE A 65 -0.77 11.21 -0.37
N LYS A 66 0.29 11.37 -1.15
CA LYS A 66 0.44 10.75 -2.45
C LYS A 66 1.92 10.69 -2.74
N GLU A 67 2.49 9.48 -2.79
CA GLU A 67 3.92 9.29 -2.98
C GLU A 67 4.18 8.35 -4.12
N GLY A 68 5.14 8.70 -4.95
CA GLY A 68 5.57 7.85 -6.05
C GLY A 68 6.82 7.09 -5.67
N MET A 69 6.89 5.86 -6.12
CA MET A 69 8.06 5.02 -5.98
C MET A 69 8.37 4.48 -7.37
N ARG A 70 9.64 4.52 -7.77
CA ARG A 70 10.01 3.99 -9.08
C ARG A 70 11.24 3.13 -8.94
N TYR A 71 11.32 2.09 -9.79
CA TYR A 71 12.49 1.25 -9.87
C TYR A 71 12.58 0.63 -11.24
N PHE A 72 13.77 0.18 -11.58
CA PHE A 72 14.06 -0.46 -12.85
C PHE A 72 14.25 -1.95 -12.64
N TYR A 73 13.76 -2.76 -13.60
CA TYR A 73 13.98 -4.19 -13.58
C TYR A 73 13.98 -4.70 -15.02
N ARG A 74 14.37 -5.96 -15.19
CA ARG A 74 14.35 -6.57 -16.51
C ARG A 74 13.19 -7.54 -16.64
N LYS A 75 12.51 -7.47 -17.77
CA LYS A 75 11.42 -8.37 -18.09
C LYS A 75 11.68 -8.92 -19.49
N ALA A 76 11.85 -10.23 -19.61
CA ALA A 76 12.17 -10.89 -20.89
C ALA A 76 13.38 -10.26 -21.58
N GLY A 77 14.39 -9.88 -20.82
CA GLY A 77 15.60 -9.28 -21.33
C GLY A 77 15.53 -7.79 -21.61
N GLU A 78 14.34 -7.19 -21.47
CA GLU A 78 14.17 -5.76 -21.71
C GLU A 78 14.16 -4.97 -20.40
N GLY A 79 14.74 -3.76 -20.47
CA GLY A 79 14.66 -2.85 -19.34
C GLY A 79 13.26 -2.33 -19.14
N MET A 80 12.79 -2.35 -17.90
CA MET A 80 11.46 -1.86 -17.54
C MET A 80 11.58 -0.81 -16.44
N LEU A 81 10.82 0.26 -16.59
CA LEU A 81 10.62 1.23 -15.52
C LEU A 81 9.28 0.96 -14.88
N LYS A 82 9.28 0.69 -13.57
CA LYS A 82 8.05 0.52 -12.82
C LYS A 82 7.82 1.72 -11.92
N VAL A 83 6.62 2.29 -12.02
CA VAL A 83 6.18 3.39 -11.16
C VAL A 83 5.00 2.90 -10.36
N VAL A 84 5.03 3.12 -9.04
CA VAL A 84 3.90 2.80 -8.17
C VAL A 84 3.53 4.07 -7.42
N ILE A 85 2.25 4.43 -7.50
CA ILE A 85 1.73 5.61 -6.80
C ILE A 85 0.99 5.12 -5.57
N PHE A 86 1.41 5.56 -4.39
CA PHE A 86 0.83 5.11 -3.12
C PHE A 86 0.02 6.20 -2.45
N PHE A 87 -1.11 5.78 -1.92
CA PHE A 87 -2.01 6.60 -1.09
C PHE A 87 -2.02 6.04 0.31
N LEU A 88 -2.60 6.80 1.24
CA LEU A 88 -2.72 6.42 2.63
C LEU A 88 -4.20 6.37 2.97
N ALA A 89 -4.64 5.32 3.68
CA ALA A 89 -6.05 5.17 4.02
C ALA A 89 -6.21 4.50 5.37
N GLU A 90 -7.33 4.77 6.00
CA GLU A 90 -7.70 4.18 7.29
C GLU A 90 -8.94 3.33 7.13
N THR A 91 -8.95 2.15 7.77
CA THR A 91 -10.14 1.31 7.84
C THR A 91 -10.58 1.15 9.29
N PRO A 92 -11.90 1.21 9.57
CA PRO A 92 -12.36 1.05 10.95
C PRO A 92 -12.31 -0.38 11.45
N SER A 93 -12.49 -1.38 10.58
CA SER A 93 -12.61 -2.77 11.03
C SER A 93 -11.34 -3.59 10.78
N GLY A 94 -10.84 -3.54 9.55
CA GLY A 94 -9.65 -4.31 9.20
C GLY A 94 -9.88 -5.80 9.03
N ASN A 95 -11.11 -6.22 8.74
CA ASN A 95 -11.40 -7.62 8.45
C ASN A 95 -10.92 -7.98 7.05
N VAL A 96 -9.97 -8.89 6.96
CA VAL A 96 -9.34 -9.25 5.69
C VAL A 96 -9.84 -10.59 5.21
N THR A 97 -10.29 -10.63 3.94
CA THR A 97 -10.55 -11.86 3.20
C THR A 97 -9.54 -11.87 2.07
N LEU A 98 -8.49 -12.64 2.25
CA LEU A 98 -7.33 -12.60 1.37
C LEU A 98 -7.62 -13.26 0.04
N SER A 99 -7.14 -12.64 -1.06
CA SER A 99 -7.26 -13.24 -2.39
C SER A 99 -6.28 -14.41 -2.52
N ASP A 100 -6.53 -15.25 -3.54
CA ASP A 100 -5.67 -16.42 -3.79
C ASP A 100 -4.25 -16.05 -4.22
N GLU A 101 -4.04 -14.80 -4.60
CA GLU A 101 -2.73 -14.34 -5.07
C GLU A 101 -1.73 -14.10 -3.95
N HIS A 102 -2.20 -14.11 -2.69
CA HIS A 102 -1.35 -13.78 -1.55
C HIS A 102 -1.31 -14.95 -0.58
N ALA A 103 -0.13 -15.16 0.01
CA ALA A 103 0.07 -16.28 0.94
C ALA A 103 -0.37 -15.95 2.37
N GLY A 104 -0.49 -14.67 2.72
CA GLY A 104 -0.89 -14.28 4.05
C GLY A 104 -0.95 -12.78 4.22
N TYR A 105 -1.32 -12.36 5.42
CA TYR A 105 -1.33 -10.93 5.76
C TYR A 105 -1.04 -10.76 7.24
N LEU A 106 -0.59 -9.55 7.60
CA LEU A 106 -0.36 -9.18 8.99
C LEU A 106 -0.80 -7.74 9.21
N TRP A 107 -1.41 -7.49 10.37
CA TRP A 107 -1.59 -6.15 10.91
C TRP A 107 -0.50 -5.95 11.95
N LEU A 108 0.38 -4.97 11.74
CA LEU A 108 1.53 -4.77 12.62
C LEU A 108 1.66 -3.31 13.02
N PRO A 109 2.05 -3.04 14.28
CA PRO A 109 2.48 -1.70 14.65
C PRO A 109 3.65 -1.24 13.80
N TYR A 110 3.95 0.05 13.86
CA TYR A 110 4.91 0.67 12.96
C TYR A 110 6.26 -0.03 12.90
N GLU A 111 6.90 -0.25 14.05
CA GLU A 111 8.26 -0.82 14.02
C GLU A 111 8.30 -2.27 13.57
N PRO A 112 7.43 -3.15 14.06
CA PRO A 112 7.38 -4.50 13.48
C PRO A 112 7.03 -4.51 11.98
N ALA A 113 6.15 -3.60 11.53
CA ALA A 113 5.83 -3.51 10.11
C ALA A 113 7.05 -3.08 9.31
N LEU A 114 7.77 -2.08 9.80
CA LEU A 114 8.99 -1.60 9.15
C LEU A 114 10.02 -2.73 9.00
N ASN A 115 10.17 -3.53 10.06
CA ASN A 115 11.12 -4.64 10.04
C ASN A 115 10.67 -5.79 9.12
N ARG A 116 9.36 -5.96 8.94
CA ARG A 116 8.84 -7.05 8.11
C ARG A 116 8.92 -6.73 6.62
N LEU A 117 8.79 -5.47 6.24
CA LEU A 117 8.83 -5.08 4.83
C LEU A 117 10.16 -5.48 4.20
N THR A 118 10.09 -6.13 3.06
CA THR A 118 11.28 -6.71 2.43
C THR A 118 12.18 -5.67 1.79
N PHE A 119 11.59 -4.67 1.13
CA PHE A 119 12.37 -3.73 0.31
C PHE A 119 12.54 -2.38 0.99
N LYS A 120 13.72 -1.79 0.78
CA LYS A 120 14.04 -0.49 1.36
C LYS A 120 13.04 0.58 0.92
N ASN A 121 12.63 0.57 -0.35
CA ASN A 121 11.68 1.57 -0.84
C ASN A 121 10.35 1.50 -0.08
N ALA A 122 9.88 0.30 0.23
CA ALA A 122 8.65 0.13 1.00
C ALA A 122 8.83 0.62 2.43
N ARG A 123 9.98 0.36 3.04
CA ARG A 123 10.26 0.84 4.39
C ARG A 123 10.32 2.37 4.44
N ASP A 124 10.98 2.99 3.46
CA ASP A 124 11.04 4.44 3.38
C ASP A 124 9.64 5.04 3.23
N LEU A 125 8.80 4.38 2.44
CA LEU A 125 7.43 4.82 2.20
C LEU A 125 6.60 4.72 3.48
N LEU A 126 6.74 3.63 4.23
CA LEU A 126 6.04 3.48 5.51
C LEU A 126 6.46 4.57 6.49
N THR A 127 7.74 4.90 6.52
CA THR A 127 8.24 5.97 7.38
C THR A 127 7.58 7.29 7.03
N LYS A 128 7.47 7.61 5.74
CA LYS A 128 6.80 8.84 5.31
C LYS A 128 5.32 8.84 5.73
N ALA A 129 4.63 7.73 5.54
CA ALA A 129 3.22 7.63 5.88
C ALA A 129 3.03 7.80 7.40
N HIS A 130 3.86 7.14 8.18
CA HIS A 130 3.76 7.18 9.63
C HIS A 130 3.98 8.60 10.16
N LEU A 131 4.99 9.29 9.64
CA LEU A 131 5.23 10.69 9.99
C LEU A 131 4.06 11.57 9.60
N PHE A 132 3.52 11.35 8.40
CA PHE A 132 2.39 12.15 7.92
C PHE A 132 1.18 12.02 8.83
N VAL A 133 0.82 10.80 9.20
CA VAL A 133 -0.34 10.56 10.06
C VAL A 133 -0.12 11.17 11.45
N ASN A 134 1.09 11.03 11.99
CA ASN A 134 1.38 11.50 13.34
C ASN A 134 1.47 13.02 13.45
N THR A 135 1.78 13.71 12.34
CA THR A 135 1.91 15.17 12.36
C THR A 135 0.66 15.88 11.86
N LYS A 136 -0.30 15.12 11.31
CA LYS A 136 -1.52 15.70 10.79
C LYS A 136 -2.40 16.14 11.96
N PRO A 137 -3.04 17.34 11.87
CA PRO A 137 -3.97 17.76 12.92
C PRO A 137 -5.14 16.77 13.06
N PRO A 138 -5.76 16.69 14.23
CA PRO A 138 -6.92 15.83 14.42
C PRO A 138 -8.04 16.18 13.44
N SER A 139 -8.87 15.16 13.12
CA SER A 139 -10.03 15.36 12.29
C SER A 139 -10.93 16.44 12.87
N GLY A 140 -11.41 17.34 12.01
CA GLY A 140 -12.29 18.40 12.44
C GLY A 140 -11.58 19.70 12.75
N GLU A 141 -10.27 19.71 12.72
CA GLU A 141 -9.50 20.92 12.92
C GLU A 141 -9.41 21.75 11.65
#